data_561eaf25451055c9ddd0293dda894c92
#
_entry.id   561eaf25451055c9ddd0293dda894c92
#
_cell.length_a   1.000
_cell.length_b   1.000
_cell.length_c   1.000
_cell.angle_alpha   90.00
_cell.angle_beta   90.00
_cell.angle_gamma   90.00
#
_symmetry.space_group_name_H-M   'P 1'
#
loop_
_entity.id
_entity.type
_entity.pdbx_description
1 polymer ?
#
loop_
_entity_poly.entity_id
_entity_poly.type
_entity_poly.pdbx_seq_one_letter_code
_entity_poly.pdbx_strand_id
1 'polypeptide(L)'
;MRLLLVDDDRGLRTLLRTTFEVFDIEVDEADSASVALERIASRRPDVVVLDVHMPGMSGLELCRKLKTDEDTAGIGVVLLTGSDADTPENAEAAGADAFLRKPFSPLELLSVTERLAGGLYGIPFRARKKSPDEQLILYARDLRHILEIERGQRTLVQQAYIETVSALASALESKDTGTREHSQRVERYATALAGAVDPSLIEDPSTVYGFLLHDVGKIGIPDDILQKPKPLSDAERRLMETHTVLGEQVLGGVAFLQGEGLRVVRSHHERWDGEGYPDSLEATDIPLSARVFAVANSLDAITSNQPYRMARPWKNAGDEILRQAGRQFDPRIVAAFVEREPELREIQREFATA
;
A
#
# COMPACT_ATOMS: atom_id res chain seq x y z
N MET A 1 -15.37 16.72 7.60
CA MET A 1 -16.82 16.67 7.41
C MET A 1 -17.32 15.33 7.89
N ARG A 2 -18.43 15.33 8.64
CA ARG A 2 -19.08 14.10 9.11
C ARG A 2 -20.42 13.92 8.43
N LEU A 3 -20.62 12.75 7.85
CA LEU A 3 -21.81 12.37 7.10
C LEU A 3 -22.54 11.22 7.80
N LEU A 4 -23.87 11.28 7.88
CA LEU A 4 -24.70 10.15 8.28
C LEU A 4 -25.47 9.65 7.06
N LEU A 5 -25.26 8.38 6.69
CA LEU A 5 -26.00 7.68 5.64
C LEU A 5 -27.15 6.90 6.26
N VAL A 6 -28.38 7.18 5.83
CA VAL A 6 -29.59 6.53 6.32
C VAL A 6 -30.36 5.92 5.16
N ASP A 7 -30.31 4.60 5.03
CA ASP A 7 -30.94 3.83 3.95
C ASP A 7 -31.09 2.38 4.44
N ASP A 8 -32.17 1.69 4.11
CA ASP A 8 -32.35 0.28 4.50
C ASP A 8 -31.58 -0.69 3.62
N ASP A 9 -31.18 -0.26 2.40
CA ASP A 9 -30.30 -1.03 1.50
C ASP A 9 -28.84 -1.03 1.97
N ARG A 10 -28.41 -2.17 2.52
CA ARG A 10 -27.01 -2.37 2.96
C ARG A 10 -25.99 -2.21 1.83
N GLY A 11 -26.35 -2.66 0.60
CA GLY A 11 -25.45 -2.57 -0.56
C GLY A 11 -25.16 -1.12 -0.92
N LEU A 12 -26.21 -0.28 -0.96
CA LEU A 12 -26.06 1.14 -1.24
C LEU A 12 -25.28 1.87 -0.13
N ARG A 13 -25.57 1.58 1.15
CA ARG A 13 -24.78 2.17 2.26
C ARG A 13 -23.29 1.83 2.14
N THR A 14 -22.95 0.54 1.90
CA THR A 14 -21.56 0.11 1.75
C THR A 14 -20.87 0.83 0.59
N LEU A 15 -21.55 0.94 -0.56
CA LEU A 15 -21.01 1.63 -1.73
C LEU A 15 -20.72 3.11 -1.44
N LEU A 16 -21.71 3.82 -0.88
CA LEU A 16 -21.58 5.24 -0.57
C LEU A 16 -20.53 5.49 0.50
N ARG A 17 -20.48 4.67 1.57
CA ARG A 17 -19.44 4.76 2.58
C ARG A 17 -18.05 4.65 1.96
N THR A 18 -17.80 3.60 1.18
CA THR A 18 -16.50 3.41 0.51
C THR A 18 -16.16 4.60 -0.39
N THR A 19 -17.14 5.14 -1.11
CA THR A 19 -16.94 6.32 -1.96
C THR A 19 -16.51 7.54 -1.14
N PHE A 20 -17.22 7.85 -0.06
CA PHE A 20 -16.92 9.02 0.76
C PHE A 20 -15.63 8.89 1.56
N GLU A 21 -15.29 7.68 2.02
CA GLU A 21 -14.01 7.39 2.72
C GLU A 21 -12.79 7.69 1.83
N VAL A 22 -12.88 7.48 0.51
CA VAL A 22 -11.81 7.84 -0.45
C VAL A 22 -11.51 9.35 -0.45
N PHE A 23 -12.49 10.18 -0.05
CA PHE A 23 -12.36 11.64 0.03
C PHE A 23 -12.19 12.14 1.47
N ASP A 24 -11.70 11.31 2.38
CA ASP A 24 -11.45 11.63 3.80
C ASP A 24 -12.69 12.16 4.54
N ILE A 25 -13.89 11.68 4.17
CA ILE A 25 -15.15 12.00 4.82
C ILE A 25 -15.47 10.92 5.85
N GLU A 26 -15.65 11.33 7.09
CA GLU A 26 -16.08 10.44 8.16
C GLU A 26 -17.57 10.08 7.98
N VAL A 27 -17.86 8.78 7.82
CA VAL A 27 -19.20 8.28 7.51
C VAL A 27 -19.72 7.40 8.62
N ASP A 28 -20.85 7.81 9.21
CA ASP A 28 -21.69 6.97 10.07
C ASP A 28 -22.85 6.39 9.26
N GLU A 29 -23.34 5.20 9.65
CA GLU A 29 -24.44 4.50 8.96
C GLU A 29 -25.62 4.26 9.91
N ALA A 30 -26.84 4.32 9.35
CA ALA A 30 -28.09 3.89 9.99
C ALA A 30 -28.96 3.14 8.96
N ASP A 31 -29.62 2.07 9.38
CA ASP A 31 -30.52 1.28 8.55
C ASP A 31 -31.99 1.67 8.73
N SER A 32 -32.27 2.61 9.61
CA SER A 32 -33.60 3.05 9.97
C SER A 32 -33.62 4.45 10.59
N ALA A 33 -34.75 5.10 10.60
CA ALA A 33 -34.90 6.41 11.21
C ALA A 33 -34.68 6.41 12.74
N SER A 34 -34.97 5.31 13.44
CA SER A 34 -34.72 5.19 14.87
C SER A 34 -33.21 5.17 15.18
N VAL A 35 -32.44 4.36 14.45
CA VAL A 35 -31.01 4.31 14.59
C VAL A 35 -30.36 5.63 14.19
N ALA A 36 -30.89 6.29 13.14
CA ALA A 36 -30.41 7.61 12.73
C ALA A 36 -30.55 8.65 13.85
N LEU A 37 -31.69 8.69 14.54
CA LEU A 37 -31.91 9.61 15.65
C LEU A 37 -30.97 9.33 16.84
N GLU A 38 -30.71 8.07 17.16
CA GLU A 38 -29.75 7.69 18.21
C GLU A 38 -28.33 8.15 17.84
N ARG A 39 -27.93 7.96 16.57
CA ARG A 39 -26.62 8.42 16.07
C ARG A 39 -26.49 9.93 16.15
N ILE A 40 -27.50 10.67 15.68
CA ILE A 40 -27.53 12.14 15.70
C ILE A 40 -27.42 12.67 17.15
N ALA A 41 -28.13 12.05 18.08
CA ALA A 41 -28.11 12.44 19.49
C ALA A 41 -26.73 12.15 20.15
N SER A 42 -26.09 11.05 19.77
CA SER A 42 -24.76 10.72 20.29
C SER A 42 -23.64 11.55 19.68
N ARG A 43 -23.76 11.85 18.39
CA ARG A 43 -22.71 12.55 17.64
C ARG A 43 -23.31 13.26 16.43
N ARG A 44 -23.48 14.58 16.54
CA ARG A 44 -24.11 15.40 15.51
C ARG A 44 -23.33 15.37 14.19
N PRO A 45 -23.95 14.96 13.05
CA PRO A 45 -23.36 15.06 11.73
C PRO A 45 -23.47 16.48 11.15
N ASP A 46 -22.64 16.79 10.16
CA ASP A 46 -22.75 18.01 9.34
C ASP A 46 -23.86 17.86 8.30
N VAL A 47 -23.97 16.66 7.71
CA VAL A 47 -24.95 16.33 6.67
C VAL A 47 -25.54 14.95 6.91
N VAL A 48 -26.84 14.81 6.66
CA VAL A 48 -27.57 13.54 6.63
C VAL A 48 -28.01 13.26 5.19
N VAL A 49 -27.62 12.11 4.65
CA VAL A 49 -28.13 11.56 3.40
C VAL A 49 -29.19 10.51 3.75
N LEU A 50 -30.41 10.70 3.30
CA LEU A 50 -31.59 10.04 3.85
C LEU A 50 -32.47 9.46 2.73
N ASP A 51 -32.65 8.15 2.72
CA ASP A 51 -33.61 7.50 1.84
C ASP A 51 -35.05 7.88 2.23
N VAL A 52 -35.90 8.17 1.23
CA VAL A 52 -37.33 8.51 1.46
C VAL A 52 -38.11 7.26 1.88
N HIS A 53 -37.84 6.11 1.27
CA HIS A 53 -38.60 4.89 1.46
C HIS A 53 -37.91 3.91 2.41
N MET A 54 -38.14 4.06 3.70
CA MET A 54 -37.62 3.14 4.72
C MET A 54 -38.77 2.52 5.52
N PRO A 55 -38.61 1.31 6.05
CA PRO A 55 -39.59 0.69 6.94
C PRO A 55 -39.85 1.53 8.22
N GLY A 56 -41.10 1.67 8.58
CA GLY A 56 -41.50 2.45 9.76
C GLY A 56 -41.61 3.95 9.45
N MET A 57 -40.76 4.78 10.05
CA MET A 57 -40.73 6.23 9.80
C MET A 57 -40.03 6.50 8.45
N SER A 58 -40.75 7.18 7.56
CA SER A 58 -40.21 7.57 6.26
C SER A 58 -39.12 8.64 6.37
N GLY A 59 -38.26 8.75 5.34
CA GLY A 59 -37.25 9.80 5.28
C GLY A 59 -37.83 11.22 5.28
N LEU A 60 -38.99 11.42 4.65
CA LEU A 60 -39.69 12.70 4.69
C LEU A 60 -40.12 13.09 6.11
N GLU A 61 -40.63 12.12 6.89
CA GLU A 61 -41.00 12.34 8.29
C GLU A 61 -39.79 12.62 9.17
N LEU A 62 -38.70 11.87 8.98
CA LEU A 62 -37.45 12.11 9.69
C LEU A 62 -36.85 13.48 9.33
N CYS A 63 -36.88 13.86 8.06
CA CYS A 63 -36.42 15.19 7.60
C CYS A 63 -37.20 16.32 8.30
N ARG A 64 -38.53 16.26 8.30
CA ARG A 64 -39.38 17.27 9.02
C ARG A 64 -38.99 17.33 10.49
N LYS A 65 -38.84 16.19 11.14
CA LYS A 65 -38.48 16.14 12.56
C LYS A 65 -37.13 16.83 12.81
N LEU A 66 -36.10 16.53 12.01
CA LEU A 66 -34.76 17.16 12.12
C LEU A 66 -34.83 18.68 11.88
N LYS A 67 -35.63 19.12 10.94
CA LYS A 67 -35.74 20.55 10.58
C LYS A 67 -36.63 21.37 11.50
N THR A 68 -37.46 20.71 12.28
CA THR A 68 -38.37 21.38 13.26
C THR A 68 -37.71 21.51 14.64
N ASP A 69 -36.74 20.69 14.96
CA ASP A 69 -36.04 20.68 16.23
C ASP A 69 -34.88 21.68 16.18
N GLU A 70 -34.80 22.63 17.12
CA GLU A 70 -33.78 23.69 17.17
C GLU A 70 -32.34 23.14 17.24
N ASP A 71 -32.12 22.00 17.90
CA ASP A 71 -30.82 21.40 18.06
C ASP A 71 -30.31 20.73 16.75
N THR A 72 -31.23 20.32 15.87
CA THR A 72 -30.89 19.59 14.64
C THR A 72 -31.22 20.35 13.35
N ALA A 73 -31.97 21.44 13.40
CA ALA A 73 -32.38 22.22 12.23
C ALA A 73 -31.22 22.69 11.33
N GLY A 74 -30.04 22.93 11.93
CA GLY A 74 -28.81 23.32 11.21
C GLY A 74 -28.07 22.17 10.52
N ILE A 75 -28.52 20.91 10.61
CA ILE A 75 -27.96 19.79 9.87
C ILE A 75 -28.39 19.85 8.42
N GLY A 76 -27.47 19.71 7.47
CA GLY A 76 -27.80 19.60 6.04
C GLY A 76 -28.52 18.27 5.76
N VAL A 77 -29.64 18.30 5.06
CA VAL A 77 -30.40 17.08 4.73
C VAL A 77 -30.52 16.91 3.22
N VAL A 78 -30.01 15.78 2.72
CA VAL A 78 -30.17 15.33 1.32
C VAL A 78 -31.12 14.16 1.29
N LEU A 79 -32.25 14.29 0.58
CA LEU A 79 -33.19 13.19 0.38
C LEU A 79 -32.87 12.41 -0.90
N LEU A 80 -32.88 11.08 -0.78
CA LEU A 80 -32.73 10.15 -1.90
C LEU A 80 -34.07 9.44 -2.15
N THR A 81 -34.52 9.32 -3.40
CA THR A 81 -35.75 8.58 -3.74
C THR A 81 -35.60 7.77 -5.01
N GLY A 82 -36.23 6.59 -5.04
CA GLY A 82 -36.42 5.76 -6.25
C GLY A 82 -37.80 5.86 -6.86
N SER A 83 -38.75 6.57 -6.23
CA SER A 83 -40.17 6.65 -6.67
C SER A 83 -40.43 7.91 -7.51
N ASP A 84 -41.24 7.76 -8.58
CA ASP A 84 -41.74 8.89 -9.34
C ASP A 84 -42.86 9.65 -8.60
N ALA A 85 -43.41 9.06 -7.53
CA ALA A 85 -44.43 9.70 -6.70
C ALA A 85 -43.83 10.76 -5.76
N ASP A 86 -42.55 10.67 -5.42
CA ASP A 86 -41.87 11.66 -4.62
C ASP A 86 -41.41 12.81 -5.51
N THR A 87 -41.90 13.98 -5.21
CA THR A 87 -41.58 15.17 -5.98
C THR A 87 -40.63 16.09 -5.22
N PRO A 88 -39.86 16.93 -5.92
CA PRO A 88 -39.06 17.96 -5.28
C PRO A 88 -39.85 18.86 -4.32
N GLU A 89 -41.10 19.11 -4.65
CA GLU A 89 -42.01 19.92 -3.82
C GLU A 89 -42.30 19.25 -2.45
N ASN A 90 -42.42 17.91 -2.43
CA ASN A 90 -42.59 17.16 -1.18
C ASN A 90 -41.30 17.20 -0.31
N ALA A 91 -40.14 17.16 -0.94
CA ALA A 91 -38.86 17.29 -0.25
C ALA A 91 -38.69 18.71 0.33
N GLU A 92 -38.98 19.73 -0.44
CA GLU A 92 -38.96 21.13 -0.02
C GLU A 92 -39.95 21.39 1.13
N ALA A 93 -41.16 20.85 1.05
CA ALA A 93 -42.18 20.94 2.11
C ALA A 93 -41.76 20.18 3.40
N ALA A 94 -40.83 19.21 3.30
CA ALA A 94 -40.23 18.54 4.44
C ALA A 94 -39.02 19.30 5.01
N GLY A 95 -38.59 20.39 4.37
CA GLY A 95 -37.44 21.21 4.76
C GLY A 95 -36.09 20.66 4.31
N ALA A 96 -36.04 19.74 3.34
CA ALA A 96 -34.79 19.21 2.82
C ALA A 96 -33.99 20.27 2.06
N ASP A 97 -32.67 20.24 2.21
CA ASP A 97 -31.77 21.19 1.57
C ASP A 97 -31.35 20.71 0.16
N ALA A 98 -31.48 19.42 -0.13
CA ALA A 98 -31.28 18.86 -1.45
C ALA A 98 -32.09 17.57 -1.66
N PHE A 99 -32.35 17.23 -2.93
CA PHE A 99 -33.12 16.09 -3.36
C PHE A 99 -32.46 15.44 -4.59
N LEU A 100 -32.19 14.14 -4.52
CA LEU A 100 -31.61 13.35 -5.61
C LEU A 100 -32.48 12.13 -5.91
N ARG A 101 -32.61 11.79 -7.19
CA ARG A 101 -33.31 10.57 -7.63
C ARG A 101 -32.36 9.42 -7.82
N LYS A 102 -32.72 8.24 -7.29
CA LYS A 102 -32.07 6.98 -7.60
C LYS A 102 -32.41 6.52 -9.04
N PRO A 103 -31.43 6.05 -9.83
CA PRO A 103 -30.00 6.02 -9.56
C PRO A 103 -29.36 7.40 -9.74
N PHE A 104 -28.41 7.75 -8.89
CA PHE A 104 -27.66 9.01 -8.90
C PHE A 104 -26.15 8.74 -8.99
N SER A 105 -25.40 9.74 -9.40
CA SER A 105 -23.93 9.66 -9.39
C SER A 105 -23.39 9.84 -7.96
N PRO A 106 -22.50 8.94 -7.46
CA PRO A 106 -21.83 9.11 -6.18
C PRO A 106 -21.06 10.44 -6.08
N LEU A 107 -20.42 10.90 -7.14
CA LEU A 107 -19.73 12.19 -7.18
C LEU A 107 -20.68 13.38 -7.20
N GLU A 108 -21.87 13.24 -7.79
CA GLU A 108 -22.94 14.23 -7.71
C GLU A 108 -23.41 14.38 -6.26
N LEU A 109 -23.62 13.27 -5.55
CA LEU A 109 -23.99 13.29 -4.13
C LEU A 109 -22.87 13.89 -3.27
N LEU A 110 -21.60 13.53 -3.52
CA LEU A 110 -20.45 14.12 -2.85
C LEU A 110 -20.44 15.65 -3.00
N SER A 111 -20.55 16.16 -4.23
CA SER A 111 -20.59 17.61 -4.49
C SER A 111 -21.72 18.33 -3.77
N VAL A 112 -22.89 17.68 -3.63
CA VAL A 112 -24.04 18.22 -2.89
C VAL A 112 -23.73 18.26 -1.39
N THR A 113 -23.19 17.19 -0.82
CA THR A 113 -22.88 17.10 0.61
C THR A 113 -21.79 18.07 1.02
N GLU A 114 -20.74 18.26 0.21
CA GLU A 114 -19.67 19.24 0.47
C GLU A 114 -20.19 20.68 0.49
N ARG A 115 -21.10 21.03 -0.44
CA ARG A 115 -21.71 22.37 -0.47
C ARG A 115 -22.56 22.64 0.77
N LEU A 116 -23.34 21.66 1.21
CA LEU A 116 -24.18 21.80 2.41
C LEU A 116 -23.33 21.92 3.67
N ALA A 117 -22.27 21.11 3.80
CA ALA A 117 -21.33 21.20 4.90
C ALA A 117 -20.56 22.54 4.93
N GLY A 118 -20.33 23.17 3.76
CA GLY A 118 -19.77 24.51 3.61
C GLY A 118 -20.73 25.65 3.90
N GLY A 119 -21.97 25.37 4.33
CA GLY A 119 -22.98 26.40 4.69
C GLY A 119 -23.66 27.05 3.48
N LEU A 120 -23.56 26.48 2.30
CA LEU A 120 -24.23 26.96 1.08
C LEU A 120 -25.66 26.36 0.98
N TYR A 121 -26.51 26.80 1.87
CA TYR A 121 -27.96 26.43 1.89
C TYR A 121 -28.76 27.27 0.89
N GLY A 122 -29.79 26.68 0.29
CA GLY A 122 -30.84 27.44 -0.38
C GLY A 122 -30.89 27.38 -1.91
N ILE A 123 -30.18 26.47 -2.56
CA ILE A 123 -30.43 26.16 -3.96
C ILE A 123 -30.95 24.72 -4.03
N PRO A 124 -32.29 24.51 -4.23
CA PRO A 124 -32.81 23.18 -4.47
C PRO A 124 -32.08 22.61 -5.69
N PHE A 125 -31.30 21.55 -5.50
CA PHE A 125 -30.63 20.88 -6.60
C PHE A 125 -31.70 20.13 -7.41
N ARG A 126 -32.16 20.72 -8.52
CA ARG A 126 -33.07 20.09 -9.49
C ARG A 126 -32.21 19.27 -10.45
N ALA A 127 -31.99 18.00 -10.15
CA ALA A 127 -31.39 17.09 -11.12
C ALA A 127 -32.29 17.02 -12.37
N ARG A 128 -31.68 17.28 -13.54
CA ARG A 128 -32.36 17.06 -14.83
C ARG A 128 -32.73 15.57 -14.92
N LYS A 129 -33.96 15.24 -15.29
CA LYS A 129 -34.39 13.86 -15.51
C LYS A 129 -33.51 13.25 -16.60
N LYS A 130 -32.57 12.36 -16.23
CA LYS A 130 -31.72 11.60 -17.13
C LYS A 130 -32.38 10.27 -17.42
N SER A 131 -32.15 9.70 -18.61
CA SER A 131 -32.60 8.32 -18.88
C SER A 131 -31.82 7.31 -18.01
N PRO A 132 -32.36 6.11 -17.75
CA PRO A 132 -31.65 5.06 -17.01
C PRO A 132 -30.29 4.72 -17.62
N ASP A 133 -30.18 4.73 -18.94
CA ASP A 133 -28.93 4.45 -19.64
C ASP A 133 -27.90 5.57 -19.46
N GLU A 134 -28.33 6.84 -19.53
CA GLU A 134 -27.45 8.00 -19.24
C GLU A 134 -26.95 7.99 -17.80
N GLN A 135 -27.79 7.56 -16.86
CA GLN A 135 -27.40 7.45 -15.45
C GLN A 135 -26.41 6.31 -15.21
N LEU A 136 -26.61 5.16 -15.86
CA LEU A 136 -25.68 4.02 -15.77
C LEU A 136 -24.30 4.38 -16.33
N ILE A 137 -24.23 5.10 -17.45
CA ILE A 137 -22.98 5.57 -18.04
C ILE A 137 -22.26 6.53 -17.08
N LEU A 138 -22.97 7.47 -16.47
CA LEU A 138 -22.39 8.37 -15.47
C LEU A 138 -21.84 7.62 -14.28
N TYR A 139 -22.62 6.67 -13.75
CA TYR A 139 -22.24 5.84 -12.63
C TYR A 139 -20.96 5.03 -12.92
N ALA A 140 -20.88 4.39 -14.09
CA ALA A 140 -19.71 3.65 -14.51
C ALA A 140 -18.48 4.55 -14.68
N ARG A 141 -18.66 5.79 -15.17
CA ARG A 141 -17.58 6.78 -15.28
C ARG A 141 -17.08 7.20 -13.91
N ASP A 142 -17.99 7.48 -12.98
CA ASP A 142 -17.63 7.94 -11.63
C ASP A 142 -16.90 6.86 -10.84
N LEU A 143 -17.37 5.60 -10.92
CA LEU A 143 -16.68 4.47 -10.32
C LEU A 143 -15.27 4.29 -10.88
N ARG A 144 -15.10 4.46 -12.20
CA ARG A 144 -13.77 4.42 -12.82
C ARG A 144 -12.87 5.52 -12.26
N HIS A 145 -13.39 6.74 -12.14
CA HIS A 145 -12.62 7.86 -11.62
C HIS A 145 -12.22 7.65 -10.15
N ILE A 146 -13.12 7.14 -9.31
CA ILE A 146 -12.83 6.79 -7.91
C ILE A 146 -11.72 5.72 -7.83
N LEU A 147 -11.80 4.67 -8.67
CA LEU A 147 -10.77 3.64 -8.75
C LEU A 147 -9.41 4.19 -9.20
N GLU A 148 -9.40 5.16 -10.12
CA GLU A 148 -8.17 5.83 -10.56
C GLU A 148 -7.55 6.67 -9.44
N ILE A 149 -8.36 7.39 -8.66
CA ILE A 149 -7.89 8.14 -7.48
C ILE A 149 -7.31 7.19 -6.43
N GLU A 150 -8.04 6.13 -6.06
CA GLU A 150 -7.59 5.15 -5.06
C GLU A 150 -6.26 4.49 -5.49
N ARG A 151 -6.16 4.10 -6.75
CA ARG A 151 -4.91 3.55 -7.30
C ARG A 151 -3.76 4.55 -7.23
N GLY A 152 -4.04 5.81 -7.58
CA GLY A 152 -3.05 6.89 -7.48
C GLY A 152 -2.56 7.12 -6.06
N GLN A 153 -3.46 7.19 -5.09
CA GLN A 153 -3.11 7.33 -3.67
C GLN A 153 -2.30 6.14 -3.16
N ARG A 154 -2.72 4.92 -3.50
CA ARG A 154 -1.99 3.70 -3.11
C ARG A 154 -0.57 3.69 -3.68
N THR A 155 -0.40 4.10 -4.94
CA THR A 155 0.92 4.20 -5.57
C THR A 155 1.81 5.23 -4.88
N LEU A 156 1.27 6.41 -4.55
CA LEU A 156 2.00 7.47 -3.84
C LEU A 156 2.45 7.01 -2.44
N VAL A 157 1.57 6.35 -1.68
CA VAL A 157 1.90 5.83 -0.36
C VAL A 157 2.99 4.76 -0.48
N GLN A 158 2.87 3.85 -1.43
CA GLN A 158 3.88 2.81 -1.66
C GLN A 158 5.23 3.42 -2.04
N GLN A 159 5.24 4.43 -2.90
CA GLN A 159 6.46 5.15 -3.28
C GLN A 159 7.12 5.84 -2.06
N ALA A 160 6.34 6.52 -1.23
CA ALA A 160 6.84 7.17 -0.02
C ALA A 160 7.44 6.15 0.98
N TYR A 161 6.86 4.95 1.09
CA TYR A 161 7.45 3.87 1.88
C TYR A 161 8.79 3.42 1.32
N ILE A 162 8.89 3.17 0.01
CA ILE A 162 10.15 2.76 -0.64
C ILE A 162 11.24 3.83 -0.41
N GLU A 163 10.92 5.10 -0.60
CA GLU A 163 11.86 6.21 -0.38
C GLU A 163 12.33 6.28 1.09
N THR A 164 11.41 6.12 2.04
CA THR A 164 11.73 6.12 3.47
C THR A 164 12.61 4.93 3.84
N VAL A 165 12.29 3.73 3.37
CA VAL A 165 13.07 2.51 3.59
C VAL A 165 14.45 2.63 2.95
N SER A 166 14.54 3.17 1.74
CA SER A 166 15.81 3.42 1.05
C SER A 166 16.70 4.42 1.81
N ALA A 167 16.10 5.48 2.36
CA ALA A 167 16.83 6.44 3.18
C ALA A 167 17.37 5.80 4.47
N LEU A 168 16.58 4.93 5.12
CA LEU A 168 17.02 4.18 6.30
C LEU A 168 18.14 3.17 5.95
N ALA A 169 18.03 2.45 4.85
CA ALA A 169 19.07 1.54 4.37
C ALA A 169 20.37 2.31 4.11
N SER A 170 20.31 3.46 3.41
CA SER A 170 21.48 4.31 3.17
C SER A 170 22.10 4.87 4.45
N ALA A 171 21.30 5.19 5.46
CA ALA A 171 21.81 5.62 6.76
C ALA A 171 22.55 4.50 7.49
N LEU A 172 22.07 3.25 7.39
CA LEU A 172 22.74 2.07 7.93
C LEU A 172 24.06 1.75 7.18
N GLU A 173 24.03 1.84 5.86
CA GLU A 173 25.24 1.64 5.03
C GLU A 173 26.34 2.66 5.36
N SER A 174 25.98 3.87 5.81
CA SER A 174 26.97 4.86 6.25
C SER A 174 27.75 4.44 7.51
N LYS A 175 27.19 3.51 8.30
CA LYS A 175 27.84 2.91 9.46
C LYS A 175 28.78 1.77 9.05
N ASP A 176 28.40 1.01 8.02
CA ASP A 176 29.25 0.01 7.37
C ASP A 176 30.12 0.68 6.30
N THR A 177 31.21 0.07 5.94
CA THR A 177 32.10 0.53 4.87
C THR A 177 31.53 0.36 3.46
N GLY A 178 30.23 0.07 3.34
CA GLY A 178 29.49 -0.07 2.08
C GLY A 178 29.36 1.25 1.30
N THR A 179 29.17 1.14 -0.02
CA THR A 179 28.86 2.30 -0.86
C THR A 179 27.40 2.66 -0.73
N ARG A 180 27.07 3.95 -0.66
CA ARG A 180 25.72 4.53 -0.49
C ARG A 180 24.62 3.97 -1.40
N GLU A 181 24.99 3.31 -2.48
CA GLU A 181 24.09 2.84 -3.53
C GLU A 181 23.99 1.29 -3.56
N HIS A 182 24.67 0.59 -2.65
CA HIS A 182 24.73 -0.87 -2.63
C HIS A 182 23.31 -1.47 -2.53
N SER A 183 22.57 -1.14 -1.47
CA SER A 183 21.23 -1.70 -1.26
C SER A 183 20.27 -1.41 -2.41
N GLN A 184 20.36 -0.23 -3.02
CA GLN A 184 19.51 0.12 -4.17
C GLN A 184 19.89 -0.70 -5.43
N ARG A 185 21.19 -0.88 -5.70
CA ARG A 185 21.61 -1.71 -6.86
C ARG A 185 21.22 -3.16 -6.66
N VAL A 186 21.49 -3.71 -5.47
CA VAL A 186 21.14 -5.11 -5.15
C VAL A 186 19.63 -5.32 -5.22
N GLU A 187 18.84 -4.39 -4.70
CA GLU A 187 17.37 -4.42 -4.80
C GLU A 187 16.94 -4.49 -6.26
N ARG A 188 17.45 -3.64 -7.15
CA ARG A 188 17.08 -3.64 -8.56
C ARG A 188 17.50 -4.92 -9.28
N TYR A 189 18.69 -5.45 -8.99
CA TYR A 189 19.11 -6.76 -9.51
C TYR A 189 18.20 -7.89 -9.04
N ALA A 190 17.89 -7.91 -7.72
CA ALA A 190 17.04 -8.92 -7.14
C ALA A 190 15.61 -8.86 -7.69
N THR A 191 15.06 -7.66 -7.87
CA THR A 191 13.72 -7.44 -8.47
C THR A 191 13.67 -7.93 -9.91
N ALA A 192 14.67 -7.63 -10.74
CA ALA A 192 14.76 -8.13 -12.11
C ALA A 192 14.83 -9.66 -12.18
N LEU A 193 15.63 -10.28 -11.30
CA LEU A 193 15.75 -11.74 -11.21
C LEU A 193 14.46 -12.38 -10.66
N ALA A 194 13.86 -11.80 -9.62
CA ALA A 194 12.60 -12.27 -9.04
C ALA A 194 11.48 -12.29 -10.09
N GLY A 195 11.32 -11.19 -10.84
CA GLY A 195 10.34 -11.11 -11.91
C GLY A 195 10.53 -12.13 -13.04
N ALA A 196 11.76 -12.57 -13.27
CA ALA A 196 12.07 -13.62 -14.25
C ALA A 196 11.78 -15.04 -13.75
N VAL A 197 11.97 -15.27 -12.45
CA VAL A 197 11.83 -16.61 -11.82
C VAL A 197 10.41 -16.87 -11.35
N ASP A 198 9.81 -15.90 -10.68
CA ASP A 198 8.45 -15.93 -10.16
C ASP A 198 7.93 -14.50 -9.93
N PRO A 199 7.11 -13.96 -10.86
CA PRO A 199 6.55 -12.62 -10.73
C PRO A 199 5.77 -12.37 -9.43
N SER A 200 5.21 -13.41 -8.81
CA SER A 200 4.45 -13.25 -7.57
C SER A 200 5.29 -12.75 -6.39
N LEU A 201 6.62 -12.96 -6.43
CA LEU A 201 7.53 -12.43 -5.42
C LEU A 201 7.55 -10.90 -5.38
N ILE A 202 7.42 -10.25 -6.54
CA ILE A 202 7.42 -8.78 -6.62
C ILE A 202 6.02 -8.17 -6.46
N GLU A 203 4.96 -8.99 -6.50
CA GLU A 203 3.61 -8.57 -6.14
C GLU A 203 3.46 -8.35 -4.63
N ASP A 204 4.29 -9.02 -3.82
CA ASP A 204 4.42 -8.75 -2.39
C ASP A 204 5.43 -7.61 -2.14
N PRO A 205 4.99 -6.40 -1.77
CA PRO A 205 5.88 -5.27 -1.53
C PRO A 205 6.91 -5.54 -0.43
N SER A 206 6.63 -6.46 0.51
CA SER A 206 7.55 -6.82 1.59
C SER A 206 8.86 -7.37 1.06
N THR A 207 8.84 -8.07 -0.09
CA THR A 207 10.03 -8.62 -0.75
C THR A 207 11.04 -7.54 -1.10
N VAL A 208 10.58 -6.46 -1.75
CA VAL A 208 11.42 -5.31 -2.13
C VAL A 208 12.01 -4.63 -0.90
N TYR A 209 11.20 -4.45 0.15
CA TYR A 209 11.68 -3.89 1.41
C TYR A 209 12.71 -4.81 2.10
N GLY A 210 12.52 -6.13 2.02
CA GLY A 210 13.49 -7.10 2.50
C GLY A 210 14.83 -7.00 1.77
N PHE A 211 14.81 -6.81 0.45
CA PHE A 211 16.02 -6.58 -0.35
C PHE A 211 16.77 -5.32 0.11
N LEU A 212 16.07 -4.22 0.36
CA LEU A 212 16.66 -2.97 0.82
C LEU A 212 17.22 -3.06 2.25
N LEU A 213 16.54 -3.78 3.13
CA LEU A 213 16.85 -3.84 4.56
C LEU A 213 17.57 -5.13 4.99
N HIS A 214 18.09 -5.93 4.04
CA HIS A 214 18.69 -7.23 4.34
C HIS A 214 19.74 -7.17 5.47
N ASP A 215 20.50 -6.10 5.51
CA ASP A 215 21.61 -5.87 6.43
C ASP A 215 21.26 -5.03 7.68
N VAL A 216 19.94 -4.73 7.92
CA VAL A 216 19.51 -3.87 9.03
C VAL A 216 20.02 -4.33 10.40
N GLY A 217 20.19 -5.63 10.59
CA GLY A 217 20.70 -6.19 11.84
C GLY A 217 22.16 -5.84 12.17
N LYS A 218 22.92 -5.31 11.21
CA LYS A 218 24.26 -4.77 11.45
C LYS A 218 24.26 -3.60 12.44
N ILE A 219 23.12 -2.98 12.70
CA ILE A 219 22.97 -1.96 13.75
C ILE A 219 23.35 -2.52 15.14
N GLY A 220 23.14 -3.82 15.36
CA GLY A 220 23.49 -4.50 16.60
C GLY A 220 24.92 -5.01 16.68
N ILE A 221 25.71 -4.89 15.59
CA ILE A 221 27.09 -5.33 15.53
C ILE A 221 28.02 -4.21 16.04
N PRO A 222 28.97 -4.50 16.94
CA PRO A 222 29.95 -3.51 17.42
C PRO A 222 30.80 -2.94 16.29
N ASP A 223 31.08 -1.63 16.32
CA ASP A 223 31.79 -0.92 15.27
C ASP A 223 33.25 -1.42 15.07
N ASP A 224 33.90 -1.87 16.13
CA ASP A 224 35.24 -2.46 16.08
C ASP A 224 35.30 -3.79 15.30
N ILE A 225 34.19 -4.51 15.19
CA ILE A 225 34.04 -5.70 14.37
C ILE A 225 33.61 -5.32 12.95
N LEU A 226 32.60 -4.45 12.84
CA LEU A 226 32.02 -4.04 11.56
C LEU A 226 33.05 -3.33 10.67
N GLN A 227 33.88 -2.46 11.25
CA GLN A 227 34.88 -1.66 10.54
C GLN A 227 36.30 -2.21 10.65
N LYS A 228 36.44 -3.47 11.10
CA LYS A 228 37.77 -4.07 11.33
C LYS A 228 38.59 -4.15 10.04
N PRO A 229 39.80 -3.56 9.99
CA PRO A 229 40.65 -3.56 8.78
C PRO A 229 41.38 -4.88 8.55
N LYS A 230 41.13 -5.91 9.32
CA LYS A 230 41.77 -7.24 9.24
C LYS A 230 40.70 -8.33 9.18
N PRO A 231 41.03 -9.54 8.69
CA PRO A 231 40.10 -10.66 8.74
C PRO A 231 39.55 -10.88 10.15
N LEU A 232 38.26 -11.19 10.23
CA LEU A 232 37.61 -11.52 11.48
C LEU A 232 38.12 -12.86 12.01
N SER A 233 38.31 -12.95 13.32
CA SER A 233 38.48 -14.23 14.01
C SER A 233 37.19 -15.04 13.98
N ASP A 234 37.24 -16.32 14.30
CA ASP A 234 36.06 -17.19 14.30
C ASP A 234 34.97 -16.70 15.28
N ALA A 235 35.36 -16.12 16.42
CA ALA A 235 34.39 -15.53 17.37
C ALA A 235 33.72 -14.27 16.82
N GLU A 236 34.48 -13.38 16.20
CA GLU A 236 33.99 -12.16 15.57
C GLU A 236 33.11 -12.48 14.35
N ARG A 237 33.48 -13.51 13.58
CA ARG A 237 32.68 -14.00 12.45
C ARG A 237 31.33 -14.50 12.92
N ARG A 238 31.27 -15.34 13.95
CA ARG A 238 29.99 -15.79 14.54
C ARG A 238 29.14 -14.63 15.03
N LEU A 239 29.77 -13.59 15.61
CA LEU A 239 29.01 -12.41 16.02
C LEU A 239 28.51 -11.62 14.80
N MET A 240 29.31 -11.45 13.75
CA MET A 240 28.87 -10.84 12.49
C MET A 240 27.69 -11.60 11.87
N GLU A 241 27.71 -12.93 11.87
CA GLU A 241 26.65 -13.78 11.31
C GLU A 241 25.30 -13.61 12.04
N THR A 242 25.31 -13.11 13.29
CA THR A 242 24.06 -12.85 14.02
C THR A 242 23.24 -11.70 13.45
N HIS A 243 23.79 -10.86 12.54
CA HIS A 243 23.04 -9.73 11.98
C HIS A 243 21.77 -10.16 11.26
N THR A 244 21.71 -11.36 10.69
CA THR A 244 20.51 -11.89 10.03
C THR A 244 19.37 -12.11 11.03
N VAL A 245 19.67 -12.70 12.19
CA VAL A 245 18.71 -12.93 13.27
C VAL A 245 18.32 -11.62 13.96
N LEU A 246 19.30 -10.75 14.21
CA LEU A 246 19.03 -9.42 14.76
C LEU A 246 18.16 -8.57 13.83
N GLY A 247 18.40 -8.66 12.53
CA GLY A 247 17.58 -7.98 11.52
C GLY A 247 16.12 -8.45 11.54
N GLU A 248 15.89 -9.75 11.59
CA GLU A 248 14.56 -10.32 11.76
C GLU A 248 13.89 -9.83 13.05
N GLN A 249 14.62 -9.80 14.17
CA GLN A 249 14.10 -9.30 15.45
C GLN A 249 13.73 -7.81 15.40
N VAL A 250 14.58 -6.98 14.80
CA VAL A 250 14.34 -5.54 14.64
C VAL A 250 13.09 -5.27 13.79
N LEU A 251 12.92 -6.01 12.71
CA LEU A 251 11.83 -5.81 11.75
C LEU A 251 10.58 -6.62 12.06
N GLY A 252 10.64 -7.58 12.98
CA GLY A 252 9.56 -8.51 13.30
C GLY A 252 8.26 -7.87 13.78
N GLY A 253 8.34 -6.65 14.34
CA GLY A 253 7.17 -5.85 14.73
C GLY A 253 6.56 -4.99 13.61
N VAL A 254 7.17 -4.95 12.42
CA VAL A 254 6.74 -4.08 11.32
C VAL A 254 5.80 -4.82 10.39
N ALA A 255 4.50 -4.49 10.44
CA ALA A 255 3.45 -5.26 9.77
C ALA A 255 3.66 -5.40 8.25
N PHE A 256 4.11 -4.36 7.54
CA PHE A 256 4.30 -4.38 6.10
C PHE A 256 5.57 -5.12 5.63
N LEU A 257 6.42 -5.58 6.55
CA LEU A 257 7.61 -6.40 6.28
C LEU A 257 7.39 -7.90 6.55
N GLN A 258 6.23 -8.25 7.06
CA GLN A 258 5.89 -9.65 7.30
C GLN A 258 5.84 -10.44 5.98
N GLY A 259 6.15 -11.73 6.03
CA GLY A 259 6.16 -12.58 4.84
C GLY A 259 7.55 -12.67 4.19
N GLU A 260 7.64 -12.47 2.89
CA GLU A 260 8.88 -12.66 2.12
C GLU A 260 9.99 -11.69 2.53
N GLY A 261 9.64 -10.46 2.94
CA GLY A 261 10.64 -9.49 3.38
C GLY A 261 11.47 -9.97 4.58
N LEU A 262 10.84 -10.47 5.64
CA LEU A 262 11.57 -11.04 6.78
C LEU A 262 12.36 -12.30 6.42
N ARG A 263 11.84 -13.13 5.51
CA ARG A 263 12.55 -14.32 5.03
C ARG A 263 13.86 -13.95 4.33
N VAL A 264 13.86 -12.89 3.52
CA VAL A 264 15.09 -12.37 2.92
C VAL A 264 16.08 -11.93 4.00
N VAL A 265 15.64 -11.08 4.94
CA VAL A 265 16.50 -10.55 6.00
C VAL A 265 17.15 -11.67 6.82
N ARG A 266 16.40 -12.72 7.16
CA ARG A 266 16.93 -13.85 7.90
C ARG A 266 17.85 -14.74 7.08
N SER A 267 17.48 -15.04 5.80
CA SER A 267 18.07 -16.16 5.07
C SER A 267 18.95 -15.75 3.88
N HIS A 268 19.30 -14.47 3.70
CA HIS A 268 20.06 -13.99 2.53
C HIS A 268 21.51 -14.50 2.50
N HIS A 269 22.00 -15.07 3.56
CA HIS A 269 23.31 -15.74 3.65
C HIS A 269 23.24 -17.26 3.63
N GLU A 270 22.04 -17.83 3.46
CA GLU A 270 21.92 -19.26 3.23
C GLU A 270 22.50 -19.64 1.86
N ARG A 271 23.01 -20.85 1.76
CA ARG A 271 23.68 -21.36 0.57
C ARG A 271 22.96 -22.63 0.09
N TRP A 272 22.91 -22.79 -1.21
CA TRP A 272 22.25 -23.94 -1.83
C TRP A 272 22.74 -25.29 -1.30
N ASP A 273 24.03 -25.38 -0.96
CA ASP A 273 24.72 -26.56 -0.43
C ASP A 273 24.57 -26.76 1.09
N GLY A 274 23.80 -25.93 1.79
CA GLY A 274 23.59 -26.00 3.25
C GLY A 274 24.77 -25.50 4.10
N GLU A 275 25.82 -24.97 3.47
CA GLU A 275 26.99 -24.39 4.20
C GLU A 275 26.76 -22.90 4.57
N GLY A 276 25.50 -22.42 4.51
CA GLY A 276 25.12 -21.07 4.84
C GLY A 276 24.77 -20.85 6.31
N TYR A 277 24.24 -19.68 6.63
CA TYR A 277 23.76 -19.30 7.97
C TYR A 277 22.51 -18.41 7.86
N PRO A 278 21.68 -18.28 8.90
CA PRO A 278 21.84 -18.75 10.29
C PRO A 278 21.32 -20.17 10.54
N ASP A 279 20.47 -20.71 9.65
CA ASP A 279 19.74 -21.97 9.91
C ASP A 279 20.33 -23.17 9.16
N SER A 280 21.34 -22.95 8.30
CA SER A 280 21.97 -23.98 7.45
C SER A 280 20.93 -24.69 6.57
N LEU A 281 20.01 -23.93 5.99
CA LEU A 281 19.00 -24.43 5.06
C LEU A 281 19.66 -24.90 3.76
N GLU A 282 19.13 -25.98 3.17
CA GLU A 282 19.67 -26.57 1.94
C GLU A 282 18.62 -26.52 0.80
N ALA A 283 19.10 -26.25 -0.40
CA ALA A 283 18.32 -26.32 -1.64
C ALA A 283 17.00 -25.54 -1.57
N THR A 284 15.86 -26.21 -1.76
CA THR A 284 14.52 -25.59 -1.80
C THR A 284 13.96 -25.22 -0.43
N ASP A 285 14.60 -25.61 0.66
CA ASP A 285 14.22 -25.20 2.01
C ASP A 285 14.57 -23.73 2.25
N ILE A 286 15.53 -23.20 1.49
CA ILE A 286 15.85 -21.76 1.46
C ILE A 286 14.68 -21.02 0.77
N PRO A 287 14.11 -19.96 1.37
CA PRO A 287 13.10 -19.13 0.73
C PRO A 287 13.51 -18.66 -0.66
N LEU A 288 12.60 -18.70 -1.64
CA LEU A 288 12.92 -18.36 -3.02
C LEU A 288 13.45 -16.93 -3.15
N SER A 289 12.87 -15.99 -2.43
CA SER A 289 13.33 -14.59 -2.36
C SER A 289 14.77 -14.46 -1.87
N ALA A 290 15.18 -15.24 -0.87
CA ALA A 290 16.55 -15.26 -0.36
C ALA A 290 17.52 -15.88 -1.38
N ARG A 291 17.12 -16.96 -2.10
CA ARG A 291 17.94 -17.54 -3.18
C ARG A 291 18.19 -16.55 -4.31
N VAL A 292 17.15 -15.79 -4.71
CA VAL A 292 17.26 -14.71 -5.71
C VAL A 292 18.22 -13.63 -5.22
N PHE A 293 18.02 -13.18 -3.98
CA PHE A 293 18.84 -12.14 -3.36
C PHE A 293 20.31 -12.51 -3.30
N ALA A 294 20.65 -13.75 -2.95
CA ALA A 294 22.04 -14.24 -2.85
C ALA A 294 22.83 -14.04 -4.15
N VAL A 295 22.20 -14.28 -5.32
CA VAL A 295 22.84 -14.04 -6.64
C VAL A 295 23.03 -12.54 -6.89
N ALA A 296 22.00 -11.73 -6.64
CA ALA A 296 22.02 -10.28 -6.83
C ALA A 296 23.09 -9.61 -5.95
N ASN A 297 23.13 -9.97 -4.66
CA ASN A 297 24.11 -9.45 -3.71
C ASN A 297 25.55 -9.85 -4.09
N SER A 298 25.75 -11.09 -4.52
CA SER A 298 27.08 -11.54 -4.99
C SER A 298 27.51 -10.84 -6.27
N LEU A 299 26.60 -10.58 -7.20
CA LEU A 299 26.87 -9.81 -8.40
C LEU A 299 27.37 -8.41 -8.04
N ASP A 300 26.67 -7.71 -7.16
CA ASP A 300 27.06 -6.38 -6.71
C ASP A 300 28.39 -6.41 -5.96
N ALA A 301 28.56 -7.34 -5.03
CA ALA A 301 29.79 -7.48 -4.28
C ALA A 301 31.03 -7.72 -5.16
N ILE A 302 30.88 -8.39 -6.32
CA ILE A 302 32.00 -8.64 -7.25
C ILE A 302 32.25 -7.43 -8.16
N THR A 303 31.19 -6.74 -8.60
CA THR A 303 31.25 -5.67 -9.60
C THR A 303 31.40 -4.27 -9.02
N SER A 304 31.31 -4.12 -7.69
CA SER A 304 31.47 -2.86 -6.98
C SER A 304 32.79 -2.78 -6.20
N ASN A 305 33.30 -1.55 -6.00
CA ASN A 305 34.45 -1.31 -5.15
C ASN A 305 34.07 -1.59 -3.68
N GLN A 306 34.89 -2.39 -3.02
CA GLN A 306 34.82 -2.66 -1.60
C GLN A 306 36.04 -2.03 -0.88
N PRO A 307 35.99 -1.73 0.41
CA PRO A 307 37.10 -1.08 1.12
C PRO A 307 38.45 -1.76 0.94
N TYR A 308 38.43 -3.07 0.73
CA TYR A 308 39.62 -3.91 0.63
C TYR A 308 39.77 -4.60 -0.73
N ARG A 309 38.88 -4.33 -1.70
CA ARG A 309 38.88 -4.98 -3.01
C ARG A 309 38.29 -4.07 -4.07
N MET A 310 39.09 -3.86 -5.15
CA MET A 310 38.58 -3.17 -6.34
C MET A 310 37.50 -3.99 -7.07
N ALA A 311 36.57 -3.29 -7.71
CA ALA A 311 35.59 -3.89 -8.60
C ALA A 311 36.24 -4.79 -9.65
N ARG A 312 35.65 -5.94 -9.88
CA ARG A 312 36.11 -6.86 -10.94
C ARG A 312 35.19 -6.67 -12.18
N PRO A 313 35.77 -6.91 -13.39
CA PRO A 313 34.95 -6.84 -14.61
C PRO A 313 33.74 -7.75 -14.55
N TRP A 314 32.64 -7.33 -15.19
CA TRP A 314 31.39 -8.07 -15.26
C TRP A 314 31.58 -9.55 -15.63
N LYS A 315 32.42 -9.82 -16.64
CA LYS A 315 32.73 -11.19 -17.06
C LYS A 315 33.19 -12.06 -15.90
N ASN A 316 33.99 -11.52 -15.01
CA ASN A 316 34.51 -12.27 -13.86
C ASN A 316 33.38 -12.58 -12.85
N ALA A 317 32.41 -11.67 -12.70
CA ALA A 317 31.23 -11.91 -11.87
C ALA A 317 30.34 -13.01 -12.47
N GLY A 318 30.08 -12.95 -13.78
CA GLY A 318 29.33 -13.99 -14.49
C GLY A 318 29.98 -15.37 -14.40
N ASP A 319 31.29 -15.45 -14.67
CA ASP A 319 32.07 -16.71 -14.57
C ASP A 319 32.03 -17.29 -13.14
N GLU A 320 32.08 -16.42 -12.12
CA GLU A 320 31.96 -16.83 -10.71
C GLU A 320 30.56 -17.35 -10.37
N ILE A 321 29.53 -16.62 -10.72
CA ILE A 321 28.13 -17.01 -10.45
C ILE A 321 27.82 -18.35 -11.11
N LEU A 322 28.23 -18.53 -12.37
CA LEU A 322 28.06 -19.80 -13.10
C LEU A 322 28.80 -20.96 -12.43
N ARG A 323 30.02 -20.74 -11.96
CA ARG A 323 30.85 -21.78 -11.28
C ARG A 323 30.22 -22.21 -9.95
N GLN A 324 29.50 -21.32 -9.28
CA GLN A 324 28.88 -21.56 -7.98
C GLN A 324 27.45 -22.12 -8.08
N ALA A 325 26.93 -22.36 -9.30
CA ALA A 325 25.63 -22.99 -9.50
C ALA A 325 25.61 -24.39 -8.88
N GLY A 326 24.57 -24.70 -8.09
CA GLY A 326 24.45 -25.97 -7.37
C GLY A 326 25.34 -26.09 -6.12
N ARG A 327 26.07 -25.01 -5.76
CA ARG A 327 26.86 -24.91 -4.53
C ARG A 327 26.38 -23.73 -3.70
N GLN A 328 26.79 -22.53 -4.02
CA GLN A 328 26.34 -21.32 -3.33
C GLN A 328 24.93 -20.93 -3.82
N PHE A 329 24.64 -21.09 -5.12
CA PHE A 329 23.46 -20.56 -5.77
C PHE A 329 22.54 -21.64 -6.32
N ASP A 330 21.23 -21.37 -6.27
CA ASP A 330 20.21 -22.17 -6.97
C ASP A 330 20.47 -22.14 -8.48
N PRO A 331 20.60 -23.31 -9.15
CA PRO A 331 20.81 -23.38 -10.59
C PRO A 331 19.72 -22.69 -11.43
N ARG A 332 18.47 -22.63 -10.94
CA ARG A 332 17.38 -21.92 -11.61
C ARG A 332 17.61 -20.42 -11.63
N ILE A 333 18.08 -19.87 -10.50
CA ILE A 333 18.37 -18.43 -10.41
C ILE A 333 19.57 -18.07 -11.26
N VAL A 334 20.59 -18.94 -11.31
CA VAL A 334 21.74 -18.76 -12.20
C VAL A 334 21.32 -18.79 -13.68
N ALA A 335 20.37 -19.64 -14.07
CA ALA A 335 19.83 -19.65 -15.43
C ALA A 335 19.09 -18.32 -15.75
N ALA A 336 18.28 -17.82 -14.82
CA ALA A 336 17.62 -16.52 -14.96
C ALA A 336 18.63 -15.35 -15.03
N PHE A 337 19.71 -15.42 -14.26
CA PHE A 337 20.82 -14.45 -14.34
C PHE A 337 21.42 -14.38 -15.75
N VAL A 338 21.65 -15.51 -16.40
CA VAL A 338 22.18 -15.57 -17.76
C VAL A 338 21.18 -14.98 -18.75
N GLU A 339 19.91 -15.31 -18.61
CA GLU A 339 18.85 -14.80 -19.48
C GLU A 339 18.68 -13.29 -19.35
N ARG A 340 18.77 -12.75 -18.13
CA ARG A 340 18.57 -11.33 -17.83
C ARG A 340 19.87 -10.50 -17.84
N GLU A 341 20.99 -11.07 -18.24
CA GLU A 341 22.28 -10.37 -18.24
C GLU A 341 22.24 -8.98 -18.91
N PRO A 342 21.59 -8.78 -20.07
CA PRO A 342 21.51 -7.46 -20.68
C PRO A 342 20.85 -6.39 -19.79
N GLU A 343 19.73 -6.75 -19.12
CA GLU A 343 18.99 -5.89 -18.21
C GLU A 343 19.82 -5.57 -16.95
N LEU A 344 20.45 -6.57 -16.36
CA LEU A 344 21.31 -6.40 -15.19
C LEU A 344 22.52 -5.49 -15.48
N ARG A 345 23.09 -5.58 -16.68
CA ARG A 345 24.17 -4.67 -17.13
C ARG A 345 23.68 -3.24 -17.31
N GLU A 346 22.44 -3.04 -17.74
CA GLU A 346 21.85 -1.70 -17.85
C GLU A 346 21.68 -1.07 -16.47
N ILE A 347 21.14 -1.82 -15.52
CA ILE A 347 21.06 -1.38 -14.11
C ILE A 347 22.45 -0.95 -13.60
N GLN A 348 23.50 -1.74 -13.83
CA GLN A 348 24.85 -1.36 -13.41
C GLN A 348 25.30 -0.01 -14.00
N ARG A 349 25.02 0.22 -15.29
CA ARG A 349 25.43 1.46 -15.99
C ARG A 349 24.72 2.68 -15.45
N GLU A 350 23.44 2.56 -15.09
CA GLU A 350 22.65 3.66 -14.52
C GLU A 350 23.32 4.19 -13.23
N PHE A 351 23.77 3.30 -12.37
CA PHE A 351 24.48 3.68 -11.13
C PHE A 351 25.94 4.11 -11.34
N ALA A 352 26.56 3.77 -12.46
CA ALA A 352 27.93 4.21 -12.76
C ALA A 352 27.98 5.65 -13.31
N THR A 353 26.83 6.21 -13.74
CA THR A 353 26.71 7.53 -14.34
C THR A 353 26.07 8.56 -13.40
N ALA A 354 25.54 8.13 -12.26
CA ALA A 354 24.94 8.97 -11.22
C ALA A 354 26.00 9.39 -10.19
#